data_e1b47f8d467df9c43e57938bb0f3e563
#
_entry.id   e1b47f8d467df9c43e57938bb0f3e563
#
_cell.length_a   1.000
_cell.length_b   1.000
_cell.length_c   1.000
_cell.angle_alpha   90.00
_cell.angle_beta   90.00
_cell.angle_gamma   90.00
#
_symmetry.space_group_name_H-M   'P 1'
#
loop_
_entity.id
_entity.type
_entity.pdbx_description
1 polymer ?
#
loop_
_entity_poly.entity_id
_entity_poly.type
_entity_poly.pdbx_seq_one_letter_code
_entity_poly.pdbx_strand_id
1 'polypeptide(L)'
;MTFRHPSKIDTTTLTGMKHLGSFISNLQLKSGAIPSNQDGSHDPWDHLEAVMGLATLGFNHEAMLGLQWMKDNQNEDGSWYNLYQDNEAIEKNKQSNFSTYIAVAVWQNYLLTNDLSILENFWNSIEKGMVFALSLQQSNGAIAWNVDKLGIVDEDYLLTGCSSIAKSIECSLAICEILNKSDFKSTLLNAHSNLLNAIENPKGIFDLKKDRSRFSMDWYYPILSGANPKDNFARLLNKISDIFWIPGVGIKCVADEPWVTVAETCECSIAFKKIGQEKSAQELLINASAIVDENSVPYMGWQLEEKIYWPEEQPSWTSGALILAADANNALTKASNLFLTKQFSS
;
A
#
# COMPACT_ATOMS: atom_id res chain seq x y z
N MET A 1 25.93 4.87 -15.98
CA MET A 1 26.19 3.41 -16.07
C MET A 1 24.84 2.75 -15.91
N THR A 2 24.38 2.07 -16.93
CA THR A 2 23.14 1.30 -16.85
C THR A 2 23.40 0.10 -15.94
N PHE A 3 22.59 -0.03 -14.89
CA PHE A 3 22.55 -1.19 -14.03
C PHE A 3 22.21 -2.40 -14.91
N ARG A 4 23.14 -3.31 -15.11
CA ARG A 4 22.90 -4.55 -15.83
C ARG A 4 23.11 -5.70 -14.87
N HIS A 5 22.08 -6.02 -14.08
CA HIS A 5 22.01 -7.34 -13.48
C HIS A 5 21.58 -8.36 -14.57
N PRO A 6 22.19 -9.54 -14.66
CA PRO A 6 21.84 -10.53 -15.67
C PRO A 6 20.45 -11.17 -15.49
N SER A 7 19.84 -11.07 -14.31
CA SER A 7 18.50 -11.59 -14.01
C SER A 7 17.53 -10.43 -13.86
N LYS A 8 16.49 -10.44 -14.65
CA LYS A 8 15.35 -9.52 -14.60
C LYS A 8 14.10 -10.35 -14.39
N ILE A 9 13.22 -9.92 -13.45
CA ILE A 9 11.94 -10.59 -13.28
C ILE A 9 11.10 -10.37 -14.54
N ASP A 10 10.50 -11.42 -15.07
CA ASP A 10 9.46 -11.29 -16.11
C ASP A 10 8.16 -10.84 -15.44
N THR A 11 7.91 -9.52 -15.46
CA THR A 11 6.72 -8.88 -14.94
C THR A 11 5.54 -8.89 -15.91
N THR A 12 5.68 -9.46 -17.10
CA THR A 12 4.63 -9.47 -18.13
C THR A 12 3.65 -10.63 -17.99
N THR A 13 3.94 -11.60 -17.13
CA THR A 13 3.11 -12.78 -16.88
C THR A 13 3.07 -13.15 -15.39
N LEU A 14 1.96 -13.74 -14.93
CA LEU A 14 1.88 -14.27 -13.56
C LEU A 14 2.89 -15.41 -13.35
N THR A 15 3.13 -16.22 -14.37
CA THR A 15 4.10 -17.32 -14.31
C THR A 15 5.52 -16.81 -14.11
N GLY A 16 5.90 -15.71 -14.76
CA GLY A 16 7.22 -15.08 -14.61
C GLY A 16 7.52 -14.63 -13.18
N MET A 17 6.48 -14.35 -12.40
CA MET A 17 6.57 -13.89 -10.99
C MET A 17 6.24 -14.98 -9.97
N LYS A 18 5.93 -16.23 -10.38
CA LYS A 18 5.45 -17.30 -9.48
C LYS A 18 6.40 -17.59 -8.32
N HIS A 19 7.69 -17.46 -8.54
CA HIS A 19 8.74 -17.64 -7.52
C HIS A 19 8.64 -16.62 -6.37
N LEU A 20 8.16 -15.38 -6.65
CA LEU A 20 7.93 -14.37 -5.61
C LEU A 20 6.81 -14.79 -4.66
N GLY A 21 5.74 -15.39 -5.19
CA GLY A 21 4.68 -15.97 -4.35
C GLY A 21 5.21 -17.09 -3.46
N SER A 22 6.07 -17.96 -4.00
CA SER A 22 6.75 -18.99 -3.21
C SER A 22 7.66 -18.39 -2.15
N PHE A 23 8.38 -17.31 -2.46
CA PHE A 23 9.21 -16.59 -1.51
C PHE A 23 8.39 -16.04 -0.34
N ILE A 24 7.31 -15.30 -0.62
CA ILE A 24 6.41 -14.75 0.42
C ILE A 24 5.78 -15.88 1.26
N SER A 25 5.28 -16.94 0.60
CA SER A 25 4.66 -18.09 1.27
C SER A 25 5.64 -18.81 2.21
N ASN A 26 6.94 -18.88 1.87
CA ASN A 26 7.96 -19.48 2.72
C ASN A 26 8.28 -18.65 3.98
N LEU A 27 8.03 -17.34 3.97
CA LEU A 27 8.16 -16.46 5.14
C LEU A 27 6.92 -16.54 6.05
N GLN A 28 5.78 -16.98 5.52
CA GLN A 28 4.53 -16.99 6.27
C GLN A 28 4.58 -17.93 7.46
N LEU A 29 4.23 -17.41 8.63
CA LEU A 29 4.13 -18.20 9.86
C LEU A 29 2.89 -19.10 9.84
N LYS A 30 2.89 -20.15 10.67
CA LYS A 30 1.73 -21.04 10.83
C LYS A 30 0.46 -20.32 11.29
N SER A 31 0.61 -19.19 11.96
CA SER A 31 -0.51 -18.33 12.37
C SER A 31 -1.18 -17.59 11.19
N GLY A 32 -0.54 -17.54 10.03
CA GLY A 32 -0.94 -16.74 8.88
C GLY A 32 -0.22 -15.38 8.78
N ALA A 33 0.47 -14.92 9.83
CA ALA A 33 1.30 -13.71 9.75
C ALA A 33 2.36 -13.84 8.66
N ILE A 34 2.62 -12.75 7.96
CA ILE A 34 3.68 -12.69 6.94
C ILE A 34 4.70 -11.66 7.42
N PRO A 35 5.83 -12.11 7.98
CA PRO A 35 6.91 -11.21 8.36
C PRO A 35 7.46 -10.41 7.17
N SER A 36 7.87 -9.17 7.44
CA SER A 36 8.59 -8.36 6.45
C SER A 36 9.92 -9.03 6.10
N ASN A 37 10.64 -9.50 7.12
CA ASN A 37 11.93 -10.15 7.01
C ASN A 37 12.02 -11.44 7.85
N GLN A 38 13.17 -12.12 7.77
CA GLN A 38 13.44 -13.38 8.51
C GLN A 38 13.52 -13.20 10.03
N ASP A 39 13.57 -11.96 10.54
CA ASP A 39 13.55 -11.66 11.96
C ASP A 39 12.18 -11.84 12.62
N GLY A 40 11.15 -12.15 11.82
CA GLY A 40 9.77 -12.35 12.27
C GLY A 40 8.95 -11.07 12.45
N SER A 41 9.55 -9.89 12.21
CA SER A 41 8.88 -8.59 12.36
C SER A 41 7.98 -8.25 11.17
N HIS A 42 6.85 -7.61 11.45
CA HIS A 42 5.94 -7.06 10.44
C HIS A 42 5.00 -6.04 11.05
N ASP A 43 4.56 -5.10 10.24
CA ASP A 43 3.42 -4.25 10.51
C ASP A 43 2.18 -4.68 9.68
N PRO A 44 0.99 -4.17 10.00
CA PRO A 44 -0.24 -4.50 9.28
C PRO A 44 -0.24 -4.11 7.80
N TRP A 45 0.45 -3.05 7.42
CA TRP A 45 0.55 -2.60 6.03
C TRP A 45 1.40 -3.55 5.20
N ASP A 46 2.63 -3.77 5.62
CA ASP A 46 3.57 -4.69 4.97
C ASP A 46 2.97 -6.09 4.82
N HIS A 47 2.35 -6.57 5.91
CA HIS A 47 1.65 -7.84 5.92
C HIS A 47 0.56 -7.91 4.83
N LEU A 48 -0.30 -6.87 4.73
CA LEU A 48 -1.38 -6.85 3.74
C LEU A 48 -0.88 -6.65 2.30
N GLU A 49 0.21 -5.93 2.08
CA GLU A 49 0.88 -5.86 0.77
C GLU A 49 1.35 -7.24 0.30
N ALA A 50 1.96 -8.00 1.20
CA ALA A 50 2.38 -9.37 0.93
C ALA A 50 1.18 -10.30 0.68
N VAL A 51 0.08 -10.18 1.45
CA VAL A 51 -1.18 -10.90 1.24
C VAL A 51 -1.75 -10.62 -0.15
N MET A 52 -1.79 -9.35 -0.57
CA MET A 52 -2.27 -8.97 -1.89
C MET A 52 -1.40 -9.52 -3.01
N GLY A 53 -0.08 -9.54 -2.81
CA GLY A 53 0.86 -10.18 -3.74
C GLY A 53 0.59 -11.69 -3.90
N LEU A 54 0.39 -12.41 -2.79
CA LEU A 54 0.03 -13.83 -2.79
C LEU A 54 -1.28 -14.08 -3.55
N ALA A 55 -2.32 -13.32 -3.24
CA ALA A 55 -3.62 -13.43 -3.90
C ALA A 55 -3.52 -13.22 -5.42
N THR A 56 -2.79 -12.20 -5.86
CA THR A 56 -2.55 -11.90 -7.29
C THR A 56 -1.92 -13.07 -8.03
N LEU A 57 -0.99 -13.79 -7.39
CA LEU A 57 -0.32 -14.96 -7.98
C LEU A 57 -1.06 -16.28 -7.78
N GLY A 58 -2.27 -16.26 -7.19
CA GLY A 58 -3.11 -17.45 -6.99
C GLY A 58 -2.68 -18.33 -5.83
N PHE A 59 -1.91 -17.83 -4.85
CA PHE A 59 -1.64 -18.46 -3.55
C PHE A 59 -2.81 -18.16 -2.61
N ASN A 60 -4.00 -18.62 -3.00
CA ASN A 60 -5.26 -18.22 -2.34
C ASN A 60 -5.35 -18.72 -0.89
N HIS A 61 -4.79 -19.90 -0.60
CA HIS A 61 -4.80 -20.44 0.76
C HIS A 61 -3.97 -19.56 1.70
N GLU A 62 -2.77 -19.24 1.30
CA GLU A 62 -1.83 -18.40 2.06
C GLU A 62 -2.36 -16.97 2.23
N ALA A 63 -2.94 -16.40 1.18
CA ALA A 63 -3.59 -15.10 1.25
C ALA A 63 -4.76 -15.10 2.25
N MET A 64 -5.60 -16.15 2.26
CA MET A 64 -6.69 -16.29 3.22
C MET A 64 -6.20 -16.48 4.65
N LEU A 65 -5.10 -17.22 4.88
CA LEU A 65 -4.46 -17.32 6.19
C LEU A 65 -3.97 -15.95 6.68
N GLY A 66 -3.39 -15.13 5.79
CA GLY A 66 -2.98 -13.77 6.12
C GLY A 66 -4.16 -12.87 6.50
N LEU A 67 -5.26 -12.89 5.74
CA LEU A 67 -6.48 -12.16 6.10
C LEU A 67 -7.08 -12.65 7.42
N GLN A 68 -7.03 -13.96 7.69
CA GLN A 68 -7.51 -14.52 8.95
C GLN A 68 -6.66 -14.04 10.13
N TRP A 69 -5.33 -13.97 9.97
CA TRP A 69 -4.44 -13.40 10.98
C TRP A 69 -4.84 -11.95 11.34
N MET A 70 -5.13 -11.12 10.34
CA MET A 70 -5.63 -9.76 10.59
C MET A 70 -6.91 -9.78 11.44
N LYS A 71 -7.88 -10.63 11.10
CA LYS A 71 -9.13 -10.75 11.84
C LYS A 71 -8.92 -11.20 13.29
N ASP A 72 -8.02 -12.16 13.52
CA ASP A 72 -7.78 -12.76 14.84
C ASP A 72 -6.96 -11.85 15.77
N ASN A 73 -6.18 -10.91 15.19
CA ASN A 73 -5.31 -9.97 15.92
C ASN A 73 -5.86 -8.54 15.98
N GLN A 74 -7.12 -8.33 15.57
CA GLN A 74 -7.76 -7.03 15.66
C GLN A 74 -8.07 -6.67 17.12
N ASN A 75 -7.66 -5.49 17.56
CA ASN A 75 -8.00 -4.96 18.88
C ASN A 75 -9.52 -4.72 19.01
N GLU A 76 -10.02 -4.63 20.24
CA GLU A 76 -11.43 -4.40 20.51
C GLU A 76 -11.96 -3.08 19.92
N ASP A 77 -11.11 -2.05 19.86
CA ASP A 77 -11.42 -0.75 19.26
C ASP A 77 -11.37 -0.73 17.73
N GLY A 78 -11.05 -1.85 17.09
CA GLY A 78 -10.98 -2.00 15.66
C GLY A 78 -9.60 -1.72 15.03
N SER A 79 -8.63 -1.28 15.82
CA SER A 79 -7.26 -1.03 15.37
C SER A 79 -6.40 -2.31 15.34
N TRP A 80 -5.17 -2.12 14.85
CA TRP A 80 -4.05 -3.05 15.06
C TRP A 80 -2.88 -2.27 15.66
N TYR A 81 -1.97 -2.99 16.34
CA TYR A 81 -0.72 -2.40 16.82
C TYR A 81 0.26 -2.16 15.67
N ASN A 82 1.20 -1.23 15.88
CA ASN A 82 2.13 -0.81 14.83
C ASN A 82 3.11 -1.90 14.40
N LEU A 83 3.60 -2.71 15.35
CA LEU A 83 4.63 -3.69 15.05
C LEU A 83 4.40 -4.97 15.85
N TYR A 84 4.53 -6.08 15.15
CA TYR A 84 4.49 -7.43 15.69
C TYR A 84 5.83 -8.13 15.40
N GLN A 85 6.20 -9.06 16.27
CA GLN A 85 7.28 -9.99 16.06
C GLN A 85 6.86 -11.37 16.60
N ASP A 86 6.97 -12.39 15.77
CA ASP A 86 6.54 -13.78 16.12
C ASP A 86 5.12 -13.84 16.71
N ASN A 87 4.19 -13.04 16.18
CA ASN A 87 2.79 -12.84 16.62
C ASN A 87 2.61 -12.04 17.92
N GLU A 88 3.65 -11.55 18.55
CA GLU A 88 3.56 -10.70 19.73
C GLU A 88 3.63 -9.22 19.32
N ALA A 89 2.71 -8.40 19.87
CA ALA A 89 2.75 -6.95 19.63
C ALA A 89 3.89 -6.32 20.44
N ILE A 90 4.94 -5.87 19.75
CA ILE A 90 6.12 -5.26 20.36
C ILE A 90 6.07 -3.73 20.38
N GLU A 91 5.32 -3.09 19.43
CA GLU A 91 5.04 -1.67 19.45
C GLU A 91 3.52 -1.45 19.45
N LYS A 92 2.98 -0.96 20.57
CA LYS A 92 1.53 -0.89 20.83
C LYS A 92 0.89 0.46 20.48
N ASN A 93 1.54 1.31 19.72
CA ASN A 93 0.89 2.42 19.06
C ASN A 93 -0.07 1.89 17.98
N LYS A 94 -0.97 2.72 17.47
CA LYS A 94 -2.04 2.33 16.54
C LYS A 94 -2.13 3.38 15.43
N GLN A 95 -1.82 3.00 14.21
CA GLN A 95 -1.94 3.91 13.06
C GLN A 95 -3.31 3.77 12.39
N SER A 96 -3.89 4.90 12.01
CA SER A 96 -5.22 4.94 11.39
C SER A 96 -5.24 4.30 9.99
N ASN A 97 -4.19 4.52 9.19
CA ASN A 97 -4.06 3.91 7.87
C ASN A 97 -3.88 2.38 7.93
N PHE A 98 -3.12 1.86 8.89
CA PHE A 98 -2.98 0.40 9.11
C PHE A 98 -4.33 -0.24 9.42
N SER A 99 -5.17 0.46 10.19
CA SER A 99 -6.47 -0.06 10.62
C SER A 99 -7.51 -0.13 9.49
N THR A 100 -7.31 0.60 8.40
CA THR A 100 -8.25 0.62 7.28
C THR A 100 -7.82 -0.25 6.09
N TYR A 101 -6.53 -0.56 5.96
CA TYR A 101 -5.97 -1.16 4.75
C TYR A 101 -6.46 -2.60 4.47
N ILE A 102 -6.96 -3.30 5.49
CA ILE A 102 -7.65 -4.58 5.33
C ILE A 102 -8.79 -4.52 4.30
N ALA A 103 -9.48 -3.37 4.18
CA ALA A 103 -10.55 -3.21 3.19
C ALA A 103 -10.04 -3.31 1.74
N VAL A 104 -8.83 -2.81 1.48
CA VAL A 104 -8.20 -2.88 0.16
C VAL A 104 -7.86 -4.34 -0.18
N ALA A 105 -7.24 -5.06 0.75
CA ALA A 105 -6.85 -6.45 0.54
C ALA A 105 -8.06 -7.39 0.40
N VAL A 106 -9.11 -7.21 1.21
CA VAL A 106 -10.35 -8.01 1.10
C VAL A 106 -11.07 -7.71 -0.20
N TRP A 107 -11.17 -6.44 -0.61
CA TRP A 107 -11.78 -6.05 -1.88
C TRP A 107 -11.02 -6.64 -3.07
N GLN A 108 -9.68 -6.58 -3.06
CA GLN A 108 -8.84 -7.21 -4.09
C GLN A 108 -9.10 -8.72 -4.20
N ASN A 109 -9.13 -9.42 -3.07
CA ASN A 109 -9.41 -10.87 -3.06
C ASN A 109 -10.78 -11.20 -3.66
N TYR A 110 -11.80 -10.37 -3.36
CA TYR A 110 -13.11 -10.50 -3.98
C TYR A 110 -13.06 -10.28 -5.50
N LEU A 111 -12.36 -9.25 -5.97
CA LEU A 111 -12.19 -8.99 -7.41
C LEU A 111 -11.54 -10.16 -8.14
N LEU A 112 -10.55 -10.80 -7.51
CA LEU A 112 -9.83 -11.96 -8.07
C LEU A 112 -10.71 -13.20 -8.17
N THR A 113 -11.49 -13.49 -7.11
CA THR A 113 -12.18 -14.76 -6.94
C THR A 113 -13.67 -14.70 -7.27
N ASN A 114 -14.30 -13.53 -7.13
CA ASN A 114 -15.75 -13.31 -7.14
C ASN A 114 -16.50 -14.11 -6.05
N ASP A 115 -15.81 -14.43 -4.94
CA ASP A 115 -16.38 -15.16 -3.80
C ASP A 115 -16.95 -14.19 -2.76
N LEU A 116 -18.27 -14.10 -2.69
CA LEU A 116 -19.00 -13.23 -1.77
C LEU A 116 -18.71 -13.55 -0.30
N SER A 117 -18.41 -14.81 0.01
CA SER A 117 -18.13 -15.23 1.39
C SER A 117 -16.90 -14.51 1.98
N ILE A 118 -15.96 -14.07 1.15
CA ILE A 118 -14.81 -13.27 1.58
C ILE A 118 -15.27 -11.94 2.15
N LEU A 119 -16.16 -11.23 1.46
CA LEU A 119 -16.70 -9.96 1.94
C LEU A 119 -17.49 -10.15 3.24
N GLU A 120 -18.33 -11.15 3.32
CA GLU A 120 -19.15 -11.47 4.51
C GLU A 120 -18.29 -11.81 5.71
N ASN A 121 -17.27 -12.64 5.52
CA ASN A 121 -16.37 -13.10 6.59
C ASN A 121 -15.54 -11.98 7.22
N PHE A 122 -15.11 -11.01 6.43
CA PHE A 122 -14.23 -9.93 6.88
C PHE A 122 -14.95 -8.60 7.12
N TRP A 123 -16.25 -8.49 6.81
CA TRP A 123 -17.01 -7.26 6.98
C TRP A 123 -16.87 -6.63 8.36
N ASN A 124 -17.05 -7.43 9.42
CA ASN A 124 -16.99 -6.92 10.79
C ASN A 124 -15.60 -6.31 11.13
N SER A 125 -14.52 -6.89 10.62
CA SER A 125 -13.18 -6.36 10.84
C SER A 125 -12.97 -5.06 10.04
N ILE A 126 -13.48 -4.98 8.81
CA ILE A 126 -13.43 -3.76 7.99
C ILE A 126 -14.22 -2.64 8.67
N GLU A 127 -15.46 -2.92 9.08
CA GLU A 127 -16.33 -1.93 9.74
C GLU A 127 -15.69 -1.36 11.00
N LYS A 128 -15.14 -2.22 11.88
CA LYS A 128 -14.45 -1.79 13.10
C LYS A 128 -13.20 -0.96 12.80
N GLY A 129 -12.38 -1.37 11.84
CA GLY A 129 -11.18 -0.63 11.43
C GLY A 129 -11.53 0.75 10.89
N MET A 130 -12.60 0.84 10.08
CA MET A 130 -13.12 2.12 9.60
C MET A 130 -13.64 2.99 10.74
N VAL A 131 -14.43 2.42 11.67
CA VAL A 131 -14.94 3.16 12.84
C VAL A 131 -13.79 3.74 13.67
N PHE A 132 -12.74 2.97 13.91
CA PHE A 132 -11.54 3.45 14.59
C PHE A 132 -10.92 4.66 13.87
N ALA A 133 -10.62 4.53 12.58
CA ALA A 133 -10.00 5.61 11.81
C ALA A 133 -10.91 6.86 11.72
N LEU A 134 -12.21 6.68 11.49
CA LEU A 134 -13.18 7.78 11.40
C LEU A 134 -13.39 8.49 12.74
N SER A 135 -13.18 7.82 13.87
CA SER A 135 -13.21 8.46 15.19
C SER A 135 -12.08 9.50 15.36
N LEU A 136 -11.04 9.41 14.54
CA LEU A 136 -9.89 10.31 14.52
C LEU A 136 -10.02 11.43 13.46
N GLN A 137 -11.14 11.46 12.69
CA GLN A 137 -11.35 12.48 11.67
C GLN A 137 -11.67 13.84 12.31
N GLN A 138 -10.97 14.86 11.87
CA GLN A 138 -11.11 16.21 12.35
C GLN A 138 -12.10 17.05 11.52
N SER A 139 -12.47 18.22 12.02
CA SER A 139 -13.39 19.14 11.33
C SER A 139 -12.83 19.66 10.00
N ASN A 140 -11.50 19.67 9.81
CA ASN A 140 -10.85 19.99 8.54
C ASN A 140 -10.84 18.84 7.53
N GLY A 141 -11.39 17.67 7.89
CA GLY A 141 -11.49 16.48 7.07
C GLY A 141 -10.30 15.51 7.17
N ALA A 142 -9.16 15.95 7.70
CA ALA A 142 -8.00 15.07 7.89
C ALA A 142 -8.22 14.06 9.02
N ILE A 143 -7.53 12.93 8.97
CA ILE A 143 -7.58 11.88 9.98
C ILE A 143 -6.24 11.84 10.70
N ALA A 144 -6.26 11.89 12.03
CA ALA A 144 -5.03 11.83 12.82
C ALA A 144 -4.31 10.51 12.57
N TRP A 145 -2.99 10.61 12.49
CA TRP A 145 -2.15 9.49 12.05
C TRP A 145 -2.10 8.37 13.07
N ASN A 146 -1.91 8.71 14.36
CA ASN A 146 -1.51 7.73 15.35
C ASN A 146 -2.20 7.95 16.70
N VAL A 147 -2.47 6.86 17.40
CA VAL A 147 -2.86 6.84 18.82
C VAL A 147 -1.76 6.08 19.55
N ASP A 148 -1.16 6.70 20.55
CA ASP A 148 -0.10 6.06 21.32
C ASP A 148 -0.63 4.93 22.22
N LYS A 149 0.28 4.19 22.83
CA LYS A 149 -0.04 3.09 23.76
C LYS A 149 -0.84 3.51 25.01
N LEU A 150 -0.92 4.80 25.33
CA LEU A 150 -1.70 5.37 26.42
C LEU A 150 -3.06 5.87 25.96
N GLY A 151 -3.37 5.80 24.67
CA GLY A 151 -4.62 6.28 24.08
C GLY A 151 -4.58 7.78 23.72
N ILE A 152 -3.39 8.40 23.69
CA ILE A 152 -3.24 9.80 23.30
C ILE A 152 -3.16 9.90 21.79
N VAL A 153 -4.05 10.70 21.21
CA VAL A 153 -4.07 10.96 19.76
C VAL A 153 -2.92 11.89 19.39
N ASP A 154 -2.11 11.50 18.41
CA ASP A 154 -1.14 12.39 17.81
C ASP A 154 -1.86 13.32 16.82
N GLU A 155 -1.82 14.62 17.10
CA GLU A 155 -2.43 15.66 16.28
C GLU A 155 -1.60 15.97 15.01
N ASP A 156 -0.77 15.06 14.54
CA ASP A 156 -0.16 15.15 13.23
C ASP A 156 -1.04 14.41 12.19
N TYR A 157 -1.12 14.96 11.00
CA TYR A 157 -1.94 14.43 9.90
C TYR A 157 -1.01 14.20 8.71
N LEU A 158 -0.81 12.93 8.34
CA LEU A 158 0.06 12.59 7.23
C LEU A 158 -0.72 12.55 5.92
N LEU A 159 -0.23 13.29 4.92
CA LEU A 159 -0.85 13.32 3.61
C LEU A 159 -0.87 11.91 2.97
N THR A 160 0.21 11.16 3.07
CA THR A 160 0.30 9.77 2.61
C THR A 160 -0.69 8.87 3.34
N GLY A 161 -0.74 8.91 4.68
CA GLY A 161 -1.66 8.09 5.48
C GLY A 161 -3.13 8.40 5.15
N CYS A 162 -3.50 9.67 5.07
CA CYS A 162 -4.84 10.10 4.69
C CYS A 162 -5.20 9.70 3.26
N SER A 163 -4.25 9.73 2.33
CA SER A 163 -4.46 9.24 0.96
C SER A 163 -4.75 7.75 0.93
N SER A 164 -4.01 6.94 1.69
CA SER A 164 -4.27 5.51 1.82
C SER A 164 -5.64 5.22 2.43
N ILE A 165 -6.02 5.97 3.48
CA ILE A 165 -7.36 5.84 4.10
C ILE A 165 -8.46 6.17 3.08
N ALA A 166 -8.27 7.19 2.23
CA ALA A 166 -9.24 7.53 1.18
C ALA A 166 -9.48 6.34 0.24
N LYS A 167 -8.42 5.61 -0.17
CA LYS A 167 -8.55 4.39 -0.98
C LYS A 167 -9.22 3.26 -0.21
N SER A 168 -8.89 3.10 1.06
CA SER A 168 -9.52 2.10 1.93
C SER A 168 -11.03 2.36 2.10
N ILE A 169 -11.45 3.63 2.27
CA ILE A 169 -12.86 4.01 2.31
C ILE A 169 -13.54 3.71 0.96
N GLU A 170 -12.87 3.99 -0.15
CA GLU A 170 -13.38 3.69 -1.49
C GLU A 170 -13.68 2.19 -1.67
N CYS A 171 -12.76 1.32 -1.25
CA CYS A 171 -12.97 -0.14 -1.27
C CYS A 171 -14.11 -0.56 -0.32
N SER A 172 -14.19 0.04 0.88
CA SER A 172 -15.28 -0.22 1.82
C SER A 172 -16.65 0.19 1.27
N LEU A 173 -16.71 1.30 0.52
CA LEU A 173 -17.95 1.73 -0.17
C LEU A 173 -18.39 0.70 -1.20
N ALA A 174 -17.46 0.15 -1.99
CA ALA A 174 -17.75 -0.92 -2.93
C ALA A 174 -18.29 -2.19 -2.23
N ILE A 175 -17.69 -2.56 -1.10
CA ILE A 175 -18.14 -3.68 -0.27
C ILE A 175 -19.53 -3.41 0.30
N CYS A 176 -19.80 -2.18 0.78
CA CYS A 176 -21.13 -1.77 1.26
C CYS A 176 -22.20 -1.90 0.19
N GLU A 177 -21.90 -1.60 -1.07
CA GLU A 177 -22.83 -1.76 -2.19
C GLU A 177 -23.22 -3.21 -2.37
N ILE A 178 -22.25 -4.13 -2.35
CA ILE A 178 -22.51 -5.56 -2.54
C ILE A 178 -23.26 -6.16 -1.35
N LEU A 179 -22.84 -5.80 -0.11
CA LEU A 179 -23.42 -6.35 1.12
C LEU A 179 -24.68 -5.61 1.60
N ASN A 180 -25.15 -4.60 0.86
CA ASN A 180 -26.33 -3.78 1.19
C ASN A 180 -26.23 -3.11 2.58
N LYS A 181 -25.06 -2.54 2.93
CA LYS A 181 -24.80 -1.84 4.20
C LYS A 181 -25.10 -0.34 4.08
N SER A 182 -26.35 0.02 3.82
CA SER A 182 -26.78 1.39 3.45
C SER A 182 -26.41 2.46 4.49
N ASP A 183 -26.60 2.17 5.79
CA ASP A 183 -26.38 3.15 6.85
C ASP A 183 -24.89 3.47 7.00
N PHE A 184 -24.05 2.43 7.01
CA PHE A 184 -22.61 2.61 7.08
C PHE A 184 -22.05 3.23 5.79
N LYS A 185 -22.61 2.90 4.62
CA LYS A 185 -22.28 3.54 3.33
C LYS A 185 -22.44 5.06 3.42
N SER A 186 -23.54 5.56 4.00
CA SER A 186 -23.79 7.00 4.15
C SER A 186 -22.74 7.67 5.02
N THR A 187 -22.32 7.03 6.12
CA THR A 187 -21.23 7.50 6.98
C THR A 187 -19.92 7.58 6.22
N LEU A 188 -19.57 6.53 5.48
CA LEU A 188 -18.35 6.47 4.68
C LEU A 188 -18.32 7.52 3.56
N LEU A 189 -19.45 7.76 2.86
CA LEU A 189 -19.53 8.77 1.80
C LEU A 189 -19.24 10.17 2.34
N ASN A 190 -19.79 10.52 3.50
CA ASN A 190 -19.54 11.81 4.13
C ASN A 190 -18.07 11.95 4.56
N ALA A 191 -17.54 10.95 5.25
CA ALA A 191 -16.14 10.93 5.69
C ALA A 191 -15.16 10.98 4.52
N HIS A 192 -15.43 10.23 3.44
CA HIS A 192 -14.63 10.22 2.22
C HIS A 192 -14.61 11.59 1.54
N SER A 193 -15.78 12.23 1.41
CA SER A 193 -15.89 13.56 0.82
C SER A 193 -15.07 14.60 1.59
N ASN A 194 -15.15 14.58 2.93
CA ASN A 194 -14.39 15.48 3.78
C ASN A 194 -12.88 15.24 3.65
N LEU A 195 -12.48 13.97 3.63
CA LEU A 195 -11.07 13.58 3.51
C LEU A 195 -10.48 13.96 2.15
N LEU A 196 -11.21 13.71 1.06
CA LEU A 196 -10.79 14.12 -0.29
C LEU A 196 -10.65 15.64 -0.40
N ASN A 197 -11.60 16.39 0.16
CA ASN A 197 -11.52 17.86 0.17
C ASN A 197 -10.26 18.35 0.91
N ALA A 198 -9.89 17.71 2.04
CA ALA A 198 -8.66 18.03 2.76
C ALA A 198 -7.42 17.71 1.91
N ILE A 199 -7.36 16.53 1.25
CA ILE A 199 -6.23 16.14 0.39
C ILE A 199 -6.11 17.03 -0.83
N GLU A 200 -7.21 17.47 -1.43
CA GLU A 200 -7.23 18.40 -2.56
C GLU A 200 -6.77 19.81 -2.17
N ASN A 201 -6.93 20.19 -0.89
CA ASN A 201 -6.56 21.49 -0.35
C ASN A 201 -5.58 21.36 0.83
N PRO A 202 -4.39 20.77 0.65
CA PRO A 202 -3.55 20.27 1.73
C PRO A 202 -2.85 21.36 2.55
N LYS A 203 -2.83 22.59 2.07
CA LYS A 203 -2.06 23.69 2.69
C LYS A 203 -2.59 24.02 4.09
N GLY A 204 -1.70 23.91 5.08
CA GLY A 204 -2.03 24.20 6.47
C GLY A 204 -2.84 23.10 7.18
N ILE A 205 -2.93 21.90 6.57
CA ILE A 205 -3.63 20.75 7.14
C ILE A 205 -2.64 19.62 7.47
N PHE A 206 -1.81 19.22 6.48
CA PHE A 206 -0.96 18.04 6.60
C PHE A 206 0.49 18.38 6.92
N ASP A 207 1.16 17.46 7.60
CA ASP A 207 2.61 17.43 7.82
C ASP A 207 3.16 18.70 8.50
N LEU A 208 2.37 19.27 9.42
CA LEU A 208 2.70 20.56 10.06
C LEU A 208 3.77 20.44 11.13
N LYS A 209 3.92 19.27 11.77
CA LYS A 209 4.92 19.03 12.81
C LYS A 209 6.27 18.60 12.23
N LYS A 210 6.25 17.94 11.06
CA LYS A 210 7.45 17.43 10.38
C LYS A 210 7.33 17.75 8.90
N ASP A 211 8.37 18.34 8.32
CA ASP A 211 8.44 18.48 6.86
C ASP A 211 8.60 17.10 6.20
N ARG A 212 7.54 16.64 5.57
CA ARG A 212 7.52 15.37 4.86
C ARG A 212 7.69 15.53 3.35
N SER A 213 7.82 16.75 2.85
CA SER A 213 8.01 17.02 1.41
C SER A 213 9.26 16.34 0.82
N ARG A 214 10.17 15.91 1.70
CA ARG A 214 11.36 15.11 1.33
C ARG A 214 11.04 13.66 0.96
N PHE A 215 9.85 13.13 1.30
CA PHE A 215 9.46 11.74 1.00
C PHE A 215 8.71 11.67 -0.33
N SER A 216 9.09 10.72 -1.19
CA SER A 216 8.45 10.55 -2.51
C SER A 216 6.98 10.18 -2.41
N MET A 217 6.59 9.42 -1.39
CA MET A 217 5.21 9.00 -1.14
C MET A 217 4.24 10.18 -1.03
N ASP A 218 4.63 11.30 -0.41
CA ASP A 218 3.77 12.47 -0.26
C ASP A 218 3.45 13.15 -1.60
N TRP A 219 4.19 12.81 -2.65
CA TRP A 219 3.97 13.33 -3.99
C TRP A 219 3.14 12.41 -4.89
N TYR A 220 3.25 11.08 -4.78
CA TYR A 220 2.51 10.16 -5.65
C TYR A 220 1.31 9.47 -4.98
N TYR A 221 1.25 9.35 -3.66
CA TYR A 221 0.13 8.68 -2.96
C TYR A 221 -1.22 9.36 -3.17
N PRO A 222 -1.33 10.71 -3.20
CA PRO A 222 -2.58 11.35 -3.57
C PRO A 222 -3.09 10.92 -4.95
N ILE A 223 -2.18 10.73 -5.90
CA ILE A 223 -2.52 10.22 -7.24
C ILE A 223 -2.97 8.76 -7.13
N LEU A 224 -2.17 7.92 -6.46
CA LEU A 224 -2.39 6.48 -6.30
C LEU A 224 -3.75 6.20 -5.66
N SER A 225 -4.11 6.91 -4.61
CA SER A 225 -5.38 6.76 -3.91
C SER A 225 -6.60 7.25 -4.68
N GLY A 226 -6.42 8.06 -5.72
CA GLY A 226 -7.50 8.66 -6.49
C GLY A 226 -8.02 9.98 -5.95
N ALA A 227 -7.45 10.47 -4.84
CA ALA A 227 -7.62 11.85 -4.43
C ALA A 227 -6.94 12.76 -5.45
N ASN A 228 -7.71 13.65 -6.06
CA ASN A 228 -7.22 14.39 -7.22
C ASN A 228 -7.27 15.90 -7.00
N PRO A 229 -6.16 16.54 -6.67
CA PRO A 229 -6.03 17.96 -6.93
C PRO A 229 -5.90 18.18 -8.44
N LYS A 230 -7.02 18.37 -9.13
CA LYS A 230 -7.12 18.50 -10.61
C LYS A 230 -6.08 19.43 -11.23
N ASP A 231 -5.67 20.46 -10.51
CA ASP A 231 -4.69 21.44 -10.96
C ASP A 231 -3.23 21.13 -10.56
N ASN A 232 -3.01 20.05 -9.81
CA ASN A 232 -1.70 19.73 -9.22
C ASN A 232 -0.97 18.52 -9.82
N PHE A 233 -1.59 17.71 -10.69
CA PHE A 233 -0.91 16.56 -11.29
C PHE A 233 0.39 16.92 -11.99
N ALA A 234 0.37 17.95 -12.84
CA ALA A 234 1.60 18.39 -13.52
C ALA A 234 2.68 18.80 -12.52
N ARG A 235 2.30 19.49 -11.44
CA ARG A 235 3.23 19.87 -10.38
C ARG A 235 3.76 18.67 -9.60
N LEU A 236 2.90 17.71 -9.25
CA LEU A 236 3.31 16.47 -8.56
C LEU A 236 4.26 15.67 -9.44
N LEU A 237 3.92 15.48 -10.72
CA LEU A 237 4.74 14.77 -11.69
C LEU A 237 6.10 15.44 -11.91
N ASN A 238 6.12 16.76 -12.04
CA ASN A 238 7.38 17.48 -12.20
C ASN A 238 8.27 17.32 -10.97
N LYS A 239 7.69 17.40 -9.76
CA LYS A 239 8.45 17.16 -8.52
C LYS A 239 9.01 15.74 -8.44
N ILE A 240 8.20 14.72 -8.80
CA ILE A 240 8.67 13.34 -8.85
C ILE A 240 9.82 13.22 -9.85
N SER A 241 9.65 13.75 -11.06
CA SER A 241 10.66 13.65 -12.13
C SER A 241 11.95 14.42 -11.81
N ASP A 242 11.84 15.60 -11.18
CA ASP A 242 12.98 16.49 -10.95
C ASP A 242 13.82 16.10 -9.72
N ILE A 243 13.17 15.51 -8.69
CA ILE A 243 13.79 15.28 -7.37
C ILE A 243 14.04 13.81 -7.08
N PHE A 244 13.06 12.97 -7.36
CA PHE A 244 13.05 11.58 -6.89
C PHE A 244 13.41 10.56 -7.95
N TRP A 245 13.13 10.83 -9.22
CA TRP A 245 13.39 9.86 -10.27
C TRP A 245 14.87 9.85 -10.69
N ILE A 246 15.49 8.71 -10.51
CA ILE A 246 16.83 8.42 -11.03
C ILE A 246 16.68 7.60 -12.31
N PRO A 247 16.93 8.19 -13.50
CA PRO A 247 16.73 7.50 -14.77
C PRO A 247 17.51 6.18 -14.86
N GLY A 248 16.82 5.10 -15.25
CA GLY A 248 17.40 3.77 -15.38
C GLY A 248 17.62 3.04 -14.06
N VAL A 249 17.20 3.61 -12.90
CA VAL A 249 17.31 2.98 -11.57
C VAL A 249 15.95 2.91 -10.88
N GLY A 250 15.23 4.04 -10.70
CA GLY A 250 13.92 4.07 -10.04
C GLY A 250 13.68 5.34 -9.24
N ILE A 251 12.83 5.25 -8.22
CA ILE A 251 12.40 6.37 -7.37
C ILE A 251 13.17 6.33 -6.04
N LYS A 252 13.74 7.47 -5.65
CA LYS A 252 14.31 7.64 -4.32
C LYS A 252 13.19 7.63 -3.27
N CYS A 253 13.40 6.96 -2.14
CA CYS A 253 12.50 7.04 -1.00
C CYS A 253 12.44 8.46 -0.45
N VAL A 254 13.61 9.09 -0.27
CA VAL A 254 13.76 10.46 0.23
C VAL A 254 14.64 11.31 -0.69
N ALA A 255 14.34 12.59 -0.77
CA ALA A 255 14.99 13.53 -1.71
C ALA A 255 16.49 13.70 -1.47
N ASP A 256 16.89 13.76 -0.22
CA ASP A 256 18.23 14.10 0.27
C ASP A 256 19.13 12.87 0.57
N GLU A 257 18.62 11.65 0.32
CA GLU A 257 19.42 10.44 0.45
C GLU A 257 19.62 9.79 -0.93
N PRO A 258 20.81 9.28 -1.25
CA PRO A 258 21.13 8.64 -2.53
C PRO A 258 20.62 7.19 -2.57
N TRP A 259 19.35 6.96 -2.25
CA TRP A 259 18.75 5.65 -2.06
C TRP A 259 17.45 5.50 -2.85
N VAL A 260 17.45 4.58 -3.80
CA VAL A 260 16.28 4.15 -4.57
C VAL A 260 15.68 2.90 -3.95
N THR A 261 14.36 2.86 -3.80
CA THR A 261 13.63 1.72 -3.25
C THR A 261 12.73 1.07 -4.29
N VAL A 262 12.59 -0.24 -4.18
CA VAL A 262 11.77 -1.02 -5.14
C VAL A 262 10.29 -0.74 -4.94
N ALA A 263 9.82 -0.71 -3.69
CA ALA A 263 8.40 -0.52 -3.42
C ALA A 263 7.90 0.85 -3.85
N GLU A 264 8.57 1.95 -3.47
CA GLU A 264 8.21 3.30 -3.90
C GLU A 264 8.29 3.45 -5.42
N THR A 265 9.24 2.75 -6.07
CA THR A 265 9.32 2.70 -7.54
C THR A 265 8.09 2.01 -8.14
N CYS A 266 7.63 0.92 -7.53
CA CYS A 266 6.44 0.16 -7.96
C CYS A 266 5.16 0.95 -7.77
N GLU A 267 4.95 1.55 -6.60
CA GLU A 267 3.78 2.37 -6.29
C GLU A 267 3.72 3.61 -7.19
N CYS A 268 4.85 4.28 -7.38
CA CYS A 268 4.95 5.40 -8.30
C CYS A 268 4.65 4.99 -9.75
N SER A 269 5.07 3.78 -10.17
CA SER A 269 4.72 3.19 -11.46
C SER A 269 3.20 3.07 -11.63
N ILE A 270 2.47 2.57 -10.60
CA ILE A 270 1.00 2.50 -10.62
C ILE A 270 0.39 3.90 -10.71
N ALA A 271 0.93 4.88 -9.97
CA ALA A 271 0.47 6.26 -10.03
C ALA A 271 0.62 6.87 -11.43
N PHE A 272 1.76 6.66 -12.09
CA PHE A 272 1.96 7.08 -13.50
C PHE A 272 1.02 6.36 -14.47
N LYS A 273 0.79 5.04 -14.27
CA LYS A 273 -0.19 4.28 -15.06
C LYS A 273 -1.59 4.85 -14.95
N LYS A 274 -2.03 5.17 -13.73
CA LYS A 274 -3.35 5.74 -13.43
C LYS A 274 -3.65 7.03 -14.19
N ILE A 275 -2.64 7.86 -14.40
CA ILE A 275 -2.78 9.15 -15.12
C ILE A 275 -2.44 9.06 -16.60
N GLY A 276 -2.30 7.84 -17.14
CA GLY A 276 -2.06 7.61 -18.58
C GLY A 276 -0.61 7.82 -19.03
N GLN A 277 0.35 7.90 -18.11
CA GLN A 277 1.78 8.03 -18.42
C GLN A 277 2.41 6.64 -18.61
N GLU A 278 1.91 5.89 -19.60
CA GLU A 278 2.23 4.48 -19.85
C GLU A 278 3.74 4.20 -19.96
N LYS A 279 4.49 5.06 -20.67
CA LYS A 279 5.93 4.88 -20.88
C LYS A 279 6.70 5.00 -19.56
N SER A 280 6.38 6.03 -18.78
CA SER A 280 6.98 6.27 -17.47
C SER A 280 6.65 5.14 -16.49
N ALA A 281 5.41 4.67 -16.48
CA ALA A 281 4.97 3.56 -15.66
C ALA A 281 5.75 2.28 -15.98
N GLN A 282 5.86 1.93 -17.27
CA GLN A 282 6.62 0.76 -17.71
C GLN A 282 8.13 0.88 -17.43
N GLU A 283 8.72 2.05 -17.61
CA GLU A 283 10.13 2.29 -17.28
C GLU A 283 10.40 2.04 -15.79
N LEU A 284 9.57 2.58 -14.90
CA LEU A 284 9.69 2.36 -13.45
C LEU A 284 9.53 0.88 -13.09
N LEU A 285 8.54 0.18 -13.65
CA LEU A 285 8.37 -1.25 -13.41
C LEU A 285 9.59 -2.06 -13.86
N ILE A 286 10.14 -1.75 -15.03
CA ILE A 286 11.36 -2.37 -15.56
C ILE A 286 12.55 -2.12 -14.63
N ASN A 287 12.69 -0.91 -14.10
CA ASN A 287 13.77 -0.54 -13.19
C ASN A 287 13.65 -1.30 -11.84
N ALA A 288 12.45 -1.31 -11.25
CA ALA A 288 12.17 -2.05 -10.02
C ALA A 288 12.49 -3.55 -10.16
N SER A 289 12.11 -4.16 -11.29
CA SER A 289 12.34 -5.59 -11.58
C SER A 289 13.80 -5.98 -11.74
N ALA A 290 14.73 -5.01 -11.76
CA ALA A 290 16.16 -5.24 -11.95
C ALA A 290 16.99 -5.17 -10.66
N ILE A 291 16.38 -4.73 -9.53
CA ILE A 291 17.05 -4.65 -8.22
C ILE A 291 16.78 -5.97 -7.47
N VAL A 292 17.42 -7.04 -7.90
CA VAL A 292 17.15 -8.43 -7.46
C VAL A 292 18.45 -9.20 -7.18
N ASP A 293 18.35 -10.29 -6.42
CA ASP A 293 19.40 -11.28 -6.24
C ASP A 293 19.50 -12.29 -7.41
N GLU A 294 20.35 -13.30 -7.26
CA GLU A 294 20.50 -14.40 -8.23
C GLU A 294 19.24 -15.27 -8.36
N ASN A 295 18.37 -15.31 -7.36
CA ASN A 295 17.09 -16.04 -7.37
C ASN A 295 15.94 -15.19 -7.92
N SER A 296 16.24 -13.97 -8.37
CA SER A 296 15.27 -12.98 -8.84
C SER A 296 14.27 -12.55 -7.76
N VAL A 297 14.70 -12.49 -6.50
CA VAL A 297 13.95 -11.90 -5.38
C VAL A 297 14.39 -10.45 -5.19
N PRO A 298 13.45 -9.48 -5.10
CA PRO A 298 13.82 -8.08 -5.00
C PRO A 298 14.42 -7.73 -3.64
N TYR A 299 15.50 -6.97 -3.66
CA TYR A 299 16.00 -6.25 -2.48
C TYR A 299 15.09 -5.05 -2.16
N MET A 300 15.17 -4.54 -0.93
CA MET A 300 14.46 -3.33 -0.54
C MET A 300 14.85 -2.14 -1.42
N GLY A 301 16.15 -1.96 -1.70
CA GLY A 301 16.60 -0.85 -2.52
C GLY A 301 18.07 -0.91 -2.93
N TRP A 302 18.49 0.19 -3.56
CA TRP A 302 19.82 0.38 -4.10
C TRP A 302 20.39 1.73 -3.66
N GLN A 303 21.56 1.71 -3.04
CA GLN A 303 22.32 2.91 -2.68
C GLN A 303 23.20 3.32 -3.86
N LEU A 304 23.05 4.57 -4.31
CA LEU A 304 23.60 5.05 -5.59
C LEU A 304 25.11 5.33 -5.53
N GLU A 305 25.61 5.84 -4.38
CA GLU A 305 27.00 6.25 -4.22
C GLU A 305 27.90 5.05 -3.96
N GLU A 306 27.51 4.22 -3.00
CA GLU A 306 28.25 3.01 -2.64
C GLU A 306 28.06 1.87 -3.64
N LYS A 307 26.99 1.92 -4.43
CA LYS A 307 26.63 0.90 -5.44
C LYS A 307 26.41 -0.48 -4.83
N ILE A 308 25.64 -0.52 -3.76
CA ILE A 308 25.28 -1.73 -3.02
C ILE A 308 23.75 -1.84 -2.88
N TYR A 309 23.26 -3.04 -2.65
CA TYR A 309 21.90 -3.24 -2.13
C TYR A 309 21.84 -2.75 -0.70
N TRP A 310 20.85 -1.88 -0.39
CA TRP A 310 20.77 -1.31 0.95
C TRP A 310 19.32 -0.95 1.33
N PRO A 311 18.91 -1.33 2.57
CA PRO A 311 19.57 -2.36 3.38
C PRO A 311 19.67 -3.67 2.60
N GLU A 312 20.56 -4.56 2.98
CA GLU A 312 20.72 -5.88 2.33
C GLU A 312 19.60 -6.82 2.82
N GLU A 313 18.37 -6.42 2.53
CA GLU A 313 17.13 -7.07 2.96
C GLU A 313 16.21 -7.31 1.76
N GLN A 314 15.42 -8.35 1.86
CA GLN A 314 14.43 -8.77 0.85
C GLN A 314 13.05 -8.89 1.50
N PRO A 315 12.39 -7.75 1.81
CA PRO A 315 11.11 -7.78 2.49
C PRO A 315 10.01 -8.43 1.66
N SER A 316 9.11 -9.17 2.32
CA SER A 316 7.97 -9.82 1.67
C SER A 316 7.06 -8.81 0.94
N TRP A 317 6.82 -7.66 1.56
CA TRP A 317 5.99 -6.59 1.01
C TRP A 317 6.62 -5.93 -0.23
N THR A 318 7.94 -5.85 -0.32
CA THR A 318 8.62 -5.37 -1.54
C THR A 318 8.30 -6.27 -2.74
N SER A 319 8.28 -7.59 -2.53
CA SER A 319 7.81 -8.54 -3.55
C SER A 319 6.33 -8.35 -3.84
N GLY A 320 5.50 -8.07 -2.82
CA GLY A 320 4.08 -7.73 -2.94
C GLY A 320 3.87 -6.50 -3.84
N ALA A 321 4.55 -5.40 -3.55
CA ALA A 321 4.49 -4.17 -4.32
C ALA A 321 4.87 -4.37 -5.80
N LEU A 322 5.91 -5.16 -6.08
CA LEU A 322 6.32 -5.48 -7.45
C LEU A 322 5.25 -6.29 -8.20
N ILE A 323 4.64 -7.27 -7.56
CA ILE A 323 3.55 -8.08 -8.13
C ILE A 323 2.34 -7.19 -8.46
N LEU A 324 1.95 -6.31 -7.52
CA LEU A 324 0.82 -5.38 -7.71
C LEU A 324 1.09 -4.38 -8.84
N ALA A 325 2.29 -3.84 -8.91
CA ALA A 325 2.69 -2.95 -10.00
C ALA A 325 2.69 -3.66 -11.36
N ALA A 326 3.15 -4.90 -11.41
CA ALA A 326 3.12 -5.72 -12.64
C ALA A 326 1.69 -6.00 -13.09
N ASP A 327 0.80 -6.36 -12.16
CA ASP A 327 -0.62 -6.59 -12.44
C ASP A 327 -1.29 -5.32 -12.98
N ALA A 328 -1.12 -4.19 -12.31
CA ALA A 328 -1.70 -2.91 -12.71
C ALA A 328 -1.21 -2.45 -14.09
N ASN A 329 0.09 -2.60 -14.38
CA ASN A 329 0.67 -2.15 -15.64
C ASN A 329 0.31 -3.04 -16.83
N ASN A 330 0.17 -4.35 -16.62
CA ASN A 330 0.00 -5.33 -17.69
C ASN A 330 -1.39 -5.98 -17.73
N ALA A 331 -2.32 -5.57 -16.85
CA ALA A 331 -3.68 -6.08 -16.76
C ALA A 331 -3.74 -7.62 -16.66
N LEU A 332 -2.94 -8.20 -15.74
CA LEU A 332 -2.76 -9.65 -15.64
C LEU A 332 -3.93 -10.35 -14.97
N THR A 333 -4.66 -9.64 -14.07
CA THR A 333 -5.78 -10.21 -13.33
C THR A 333 -7.04 -9.33 -13.40
N LYS A 334 -8.14 -9.83 -12.83
CA LYS A 334 -9.38 -9.06 -12.68
C LYS A 334 -9.24 -7.91 -11.68
N ALA A 335 -8.28 -7.96 -10.78
CA ALA A 335 -8.00 -6.94 -9.78
C ALA A 335 -7.02 -5.85 -10.25
N SER A 336 -6.47 -5.96 -11.46
CA SER A 336 -5.46 -5.03 -12.01
C SER A 336 -5.87 -3.56 -11.97
N ASN A 337 -7.17 -3.28 -11.97
CA ASN A 337 -7.72 -1.93 -11.90
C ASN A 337 -7.95 -1.41 -10.47
N LEU A 338 -7.55 -2.15 -9.43
CA LEU A 338 -7.78 -1.79 -8.03
C LEU A 338 -7.37 -0.34 -7.70
N PHE A 339 -6.18 0.06 -8.09
CA PHE A 339 -5.67 1.42 -7.86
C PHE A 339 -5.87 2.35 -9.08
N LEU A 340 -6.19 1.82 -10.26
CA LEU A 340 -6.28 2.60 -11.49
C LEU A 340 -7.63 3.30 -11.65
N THR A 341 -8.71 2.69 -11.17
CA THR A 341 -10.08 3.19 -11.33
C THR A 341 -10.78 3.34 -9.99
N LYS A 342 -11.86 4.14 -9.99
CA LYS A 342 -12.76 4.22 -8.84
C LYS A 342 -13.51 2.90 -8.67
N GLN A 343 -13.66 2.43 -7.44
CA GLN A 343 -14.18 1.08 -7.15
C GLN A 343 -15.68 1.04 -6.82
N PHE A 344 -16.32 2.16 -6.52
CA PHE A 344 -17.76 2.21 -6.19
C PHE A 344 -18.52 3.15 -7.12
N SER A 345 -19.84 2.91 -7.24
CA SER A 345 -20.76 3.76 -7.99
C SER A 345 -21.12 5.01 -7.20
N SER A 346 -21.10 6.18 -7.83
CA SER A 346 -21.45 7.48 -7.22
C SER A 346 -22.95 7.71 -7.27
#